data_aaad67e89bc8adff2394fdb33e34b437
#
_entry.id   aaad67e89bc8adff2394fdb33e34b437
#
_cell.length_a   1.000
_cell.length_b   1.000
_cell.length_c   1.000
_cell.angle_alpha   90.00
_cell.angle_beta   90.00
_cell.angle_gamma   90.00
#
_symmetry.space_group_name_H-M   'P 1'
#
loop_
_entity.id
_entity.type
_entity.pdbx_description
1 polymer ?
#
loop_
_entity_poly.entity_id
_entity_poly.type
_entity_poly.pdbx_seq_one_letter_code
_entity_poly.pdbx_strand_id
1 'polypeptide(L)'
;MRRARTADVTTIKQLVDGYAGLVLLAKEIVTLYESVPEFLVAELDGRVVGCGALHVLWEDLGEIRTVAVHPAVVGRGVGHAIVGALVDGARELGLRRLFVLTFEKQFFSRHGFAEIDGTPVEPDVFAAMLRSYDAGVAEFLDLAHVKPNTLGNVRMLLHL
;
A
#
# COMPACT_ATOMS: atom_id res chain seq x y z
N MET A 1 -3.22 -9.05 -14.37
CA MET A 1 -3.31 -8.81 -12.92
C MET A 1 -3.84 -10.06 -12.25
N ARG A 2 -3.22 -10.52 -11.17
CA ARG A 2 -3.66 -11.67 -10.38
C ARG A 2 -3.24 -11.55 -8.91
N ARG A 3 -3.86 -12.33 -8.04
CA ARG A 3 -3.39 -12.46 -6.65
C ARG A 3 -1.97 -13.05 -6.63
N ALA A 4 -1.14 -12.56 -5.71
CA ALA A 4 0.19 -13.11 -5.48
C ALA A 4 0.10 -14.53 -4.89
N ARG A 5 1.13 -15.29 -5.16
CA ARG A 5 1.36 -16.64 -4.60
C ARG A 5 2.65 -16.62 -3.79
N THR A 6 2.84 -17.60 -2.94
CA THR A 6 4.09 -17.74 -2.17
C THR A 6 5.33 -17.77 -3.07
N ALA A 7 5.24 -18.34 -4.27
CA ALA A 7 6.31 -18.35 -5.25
C ALA A 7 6.70 -16.97 -5.80
N ASP A 8 5.82 -15.97 -5.69
CA ASP A 8 6.07 -14.61 -6.16
C ASP A 8 6.84 -13.75 -5.12
N VAL A 9 6.91 -14.19 -3.86
CA VAL A 9 7.43 -13.39 -2.74
C VAL A 9 8.87 -12.93 -2.97
N THR A 10 9.73 -13.80 -3.51
CA THR A 10 11.11 -13.42 -3.83
C THR A 10 11.16 -12.30 -4.89
N THR A 11 10.30 -12.37 -5.92
CA THR A 11 10.22 -11.33 -6.95
C THR A 11 9.62 -10.04 -6.39
N ILE A 12 8.59 -10.14 -5.54
CA ILE A 12 8.04 -8.98 -4.82
C ILE A 12 9.13 -8.31 -3.99
N LYS A 13 9.92 -9.09 -3.23
CA LYS A 13 11.06 -8.58 -2.45
C LYS A 13 12.04 -7.80 -3.33
N GLN A 14 12.42 -8.35 -4.49
CA GLN A 14 13.32 -7.67 -5.44
C GLN A 14 12.74 -6.35 -5.96
N LEU A 15 11.45 -6.32 -6.29
CA LEU A 15 10.76 -5.10 -6.72
C LEU A 15 10.77 -4.04 -5.61
N VAL A 16 10.44 -4.43 -4.39
CA VAL A 16 10.41 -3.51 -3.23
C VAL A 16 11.80 -2.99 -2.90
N ASP A 17 12.81 -3.84 -2.89
CA ASP A 17 14.20 -3.45 -2.60
C ASP A 17 14.75 -2.45 -3.63
N GLY A 18 14.30 -2.53 -4.87
CA GLY A 18 14.64 -1.56 -5.90
C GLY A 18 14.19 -0.11 -5.60
N TYR A 19 13.22 0.05 -4.70
CA TYR A 19 12.70 1.35 -4.24
C TYR A 19 12.98 1.63 -2.76
N ALA A 20 13.56 0.68 -2.04
CA ALA A 20 13.85 0.83 -0.62
C ALA A 20 14.85 1.98 -0.36
N GLY A 21 14.53 2.83 0.61
CA GLY A 21 15.33 4.02 0.93
C GLY A 21 15.13 5.20 -0.02
N LEU A 22 14.35 5.05 -1.09
CA LEU A 22 13.94 6.13 -2.01
C LEU A 22 12.50 6.55 -1.75
N VAL A 23 11.55 5.67 -2.07
CA VAL A 23 10.11 5.91 -1.96
C VAL A 23 9.35 4.82 -1.19
N LEU A 24 10.01 3.74 -0.84
CA LEU A 24 9.46 2.64 -0.04
C LEU A 24 10.35 2.32 1.14
N LEU A 25 9.73 1.82 2.21
CA LEU A 25 10.46 1.18 3.32
C LEU A 25 10.90 -0.23 2.92
N ALA A 26 12.09 -0.62 3.35
CA ALA A 26 12.54 -2.00 3.24
C ALA A 26 11.59 -2.91 4.03
N LYS A 27 11.28 -4.07 3.46
CA LYS A 27 10.47 -5.10 4.12
C LYS A 27 11.25 -6.39 4.26
N GLU A 28 11.17 -6.98 5.44
CA GLU A 28 11.72 -8.31 5.68
C GLU A 28 10.94 -9.36 4.87
N ILE A 29 11.67 -10.36 4.38
CA ILE A 29 11.05 -11.40 3.54
C ILE A 29 9.97 -12.19 4.30
N VAL A 30 10.12 -12.39 5.59
CA VAL A 30 9.13 -13.07 6.43
C VAL A 30 7.81 -12.28 6.44
N THR A 31 7.88 -10.96 6.58
CA THR A 31 6.69 -10.08 6.54
C THR A 31 5.97 -10.17 5.19
N LEU A 32 6.71 -10.29 4.09
CA LEU A 32 6.11 -10.47 2.76
C LEU A 32 5.42 -11.84 2.63
N TYR A 33 5.98 -12.91 3.22
CA TYR A 33 5.30 -14.21 3.26
C TYR A 33 4.02 -14.16 4.09
N GLU A 34 4.05 -13.52 5.26
CA GLU A 34 2.88 -13.37 6.15
C GLU A 34 1.76 -12.57 5.48
N SER A 35 2.11 -11.54 4.70
CA SER A 35 1.16 -10.64 4.02
C SER A 35 0.87 -11.01 2.56
N VAL A 36 1.38 -12.12 2.02
CA VAL A 36 1.21 -12.47 0.60
C VAL A 36 -0.25 -12.48 0.12
N PRO A 37 -1.27 -12.84 0.93
CA PRO A 37 -2.66 -12.78 0.50
C PRO A 37 -3.17 -11.36 0.19
N GLU A 38 -2.52 -10.32 0.71
CA GLU A 38 -2.87 -8.91 0.48
C GLU A 38 -2.38 -8.41 -0.88
N PHE A 39 -1.41 -9.11 -1.50
CA PHE A 39 -0.75 -8.65 -2.71
C PHE A 39 -1.47 -9.03 -3.99
N LEU A 40 -1.52 -8.07 -4.91
CA LEU A 40 -1.69 -8.30 -6.34
C LEU A 40 -0.35 -8.17 -7.05
N VAL A 41 -0.17 -8.95 -8.12
CA VAL A 41 0.96 -8.85 -9.02
C VAL A 41 0.50 -8.57 -10.45
N ALA A 42 1.23 -7.70 -11.13
CA ALA A 42 1.12 -7.49 -12.56
C ALA A 42 2.10 -8.41 -13.27
N GLU A 43 1.59 -9.18 -14.22
CA GLU A 43 2.37 -10.12 -15.02
C GLU A 43 2.36 -9.69 -16.49
N LEU A 44 3.51 -9.70 -17.11
CA LEU A 44 3.71 -9.43 -18.53
C LEU A 44 4.62 -10.52 -19.09
N ASP A 45 4.17 -11.19 -20.16
CA ASP A 45 4.91 -12.29 -20.81
C ASP A 45 5.39 -13.37 -19.82
N GLY A 46 4.52 -13.74 -18.85
CA GLY A 46 4.81 -14.75 -17.84
C GLY A 46 5.76 -14.31 -16.73
N ARG A 47 6.11 -13.02 -16.66
CA ARG A 47 6.99 -12.46 -15.62
C ARG A 47 6.26 -11.44 -14.77
N VAL A 48 6.44 -11.52 -13.45
CA VAL A 48 5.95 -10.50 -12.52
C VAL A 48 6.77 -9.22 -12.71
N VAL A 49 6.09 -8.14 -13.08
CA VAL A 49 6.70 -6.83 -13.38
C VAL A 49 6.22 -5.72 -12.44
N GLY A 50 5.33 -6.02 -11.54
CA GLY A 50 4.85 -5.05 -10.54
C GLY A 50 4.03 -5.73 -9.46
N CYS A 51 3.90 -5.06 -8.33
CA CYS A 51 3.10 -5.52 -7.20
C CYS A 51 2.47 -4.34 -6.46
N GLY A 52 1.49 -4.64 -5.63
CA GLY A 52 0.90 -3.73 -4.67
C GLY A 52 0.03 -4.50 -3.69
N ALA A 53 -0.16 -3.96 -2.49
CA ALA A 53 -0.92 -4.61 -1.44
C ALA A 53 -2.09 -3.75 -0.97
N LEU A 54 -3.19 -4.42 -0.61
CA LEU A 54 -4.33 -3.84 0.08
C LEU A 54 -4.40 -4.45 1.48
N HIS A 55 -4.18 -3.62 2.49
CA HIS A 55 -4.26 -4.00 3.90
C HIS A 55 -5.52 -3.41 4.53
N VAL A 56 -6.28 -4.22 5.24
CA VAL A 56 -7.48 -3.76 5.96
C VAL A 56 -7.06 -3.16 7.29
N LEU A 57 -7.40 -1.89 7.51
CA LEU A 57 -7.11 -1.18 8.77
C LEU A 57 -8.29 -1.23 9.73
N TRP A 58 -9.52 -1.11 9.20
CA TRP A 58 -10.76 -1.13 9.96
C TRP A 58 -11.93 -1.59 9.08
N GLU A 59 -13.12 -1.71 9.65
CA GLU A 59 -14.34 -2.17 8.99
C GLU A 59 -14.59 -1.50 7.63
N ASP A 60 -14.35 -0.19 7.54
CA ASP A 60 -14.61 0.62 6.34
C ASP A 60 -13.35 1.22 5.71
N LEU A 61 -12.17 0.92 6.26
CA LEU A 61 -10.92 1.58 5.94
C LEU A 61 -9.83 0.57 5.58
N GLY A 62 -9.18 0.78 4.45
CA GLY A 62 -8.00 0.04 4.02
C GLY A 62 -6.83 0.96 3.70
N GLU A 63 -5.67 0.36 3.50
CA GLU A 63 -4.44 1.03 3.06
C GLU A 63 -3.93 0.37 1.78
N ILE A 64 -3.63 1.19 0.77
CA ILE A 64 -2.81 0.75 -0.36
C ILE A 64 -1.36 0.99 0.00
N ARG A 65 -0.57 -0.08 -0.01
CA ARG A 65 0.85 -0.03 0.34
C ARG A 65 1.72 -0.88 -0.56
N THR A 66 3.02 -0.60 -0.57
CA THR A 66 4.01 -1.43 -1.25
C THR A 66 3.77 -1.53 -2.76
N VAL A 67 3.36 -0.42 -3.41
CA VAL A 67 3.23 -0.37 -4.87
C VAL A 67 4.60 -0.20 -5.49
N ALA A 68 5.05 -1.19 -6.25
CA ALA A 68 6.33 -1.20 -6.93
C ALA A 68 6.18 -1.74 -8.36
N VAL A 69 6.92 -1.14 -9.30
CA VAL A 69 6.90 -1.53 -10.72
C VAL A 69 8.34 -1.70 -11.21
N HIS A 70 8.62 -2.76 -11.93
CA HIS A 70 9.95 -2.99 -12.51
C HIS A 70 10.37 -1.81 -13.39
N PRO A 71 11.62 -1.28 -13.27
CA PRO A 71 12.06 -0.08 -13.99
C PRO A 71 11.85 -0.13 -15.50
N ALA A 72 12.02 -1.31 -16.12
CA ALA A 72 11.87 -1.49 -17.55
C ALA A 72 10.43 -1.26 -18.08
N VAL A 73 9.43 -1.22 -17.21
CA VAL A 73 8.02 -1.01 -17.59
C VAL A 73 7.39 0.22 -16.93
N VAL A 74 8.18 1.05 -16.25
CA VAL A 74 7.73 2.36 -15.74
C VAL A 74 7.23 3.21 -16.91
N GLY A 75 6.15 3.98 -16.69
CA GLY A 75 5.52 4.79 -17.73
C GLY A 75 4.58 4.03 -18.67
N ARG A 76 4.48 2.70 -18.57
CA ARG A 76 3.58 1.87 -19.40
C ARG A 76 2.20 1.61 -18.75
N GLY A 77 1.82 2.36 -17.72
CA GLY A 77 0.52 2.23 -17.07
C GLY A 77 0.40 1.09 -16.04
N VAL A 78 1.45 0.29 -15.82
CA VAL A 78 1.40 -0.87 -14.90
C VAL A 78 1.03 -0.44 -13.48
N GLY A 79 1.64 0.62 -12.96
CA GLY A 79 1.31 1.15 -11.62
C GLY A 79 -0.15 1.59 -11.50
N HIS A 80 -0.69 2.26 -12.55
CA HIS A 80 -2.09 2.66 -12.59
C HIS A 80 -3.03 1.44 -12.60
N ALA A 81 -2.68 0.39 -13.36
CA ALA A 81 -3.46 -0.84 -13.39
C ALA A 81 -3.45 -1.56 -12.04
N ILE A 82 -2.31 -1.56 -11.32
CA ILE A 82 -2.21 -2.13 -9.97
C ILE A 82 -3.11 -1.38 -9.00
N VAL A 83 -2.99 -0.05 -8.93
CA VAL A 83 -3.81 0.75 -8.00
C VAL A 83 -5.29 0.64 -8.34
N GLY A 84 -5.67 0.65 -9.62
CA GLY A 84 -7.06 0.43 -10.04
C GLY A 84 -7.61 -0.91 -9.53
N ALA A 85 -6.85 -2.00 -9.71
CA ALA A 85 -7.28 -3.32 -9.26
C ALA A 85 -7.35 -3.43 -7.71
N LEU A 86 -6.47 -2.74 -6.97
CA LEU A 86 -6.56 -2.67 -5.51
C LEU A 86 -7.79 -1.88 -5.04
N VAL A 87 -8.12 -0.79 -5.73
CA VAL A 87 -9.34 -0.01 -5.46
C VAL A 87 -10.59 -0.85 -5.72
N ASP A 88 -10.64 -1.62 -6.81
CA ASP A 88 -11.75 -2.52 -7.09
C ASP A 88 -11.85 -3.63 -6.04
N GLY A 89 -10.73 -4.24 -5.65
CA GLY A 89 -10.69 -5.21 -4.56
C GLY A 89 -11.15 -4.64 -3.22
N ALA A 90 -10.87 -3.38 -2.94
CA ALA A 90 -11.35 -2.70 -1.74
C ALA A 90 -12.89 -2.55 -1.74
N ARG A 91 -13.48 -2.20 -2.89
CA ARG A 91 -14.94 -2.16 -3.06
C ARG A 91 -15.58 -3.53 -2.87
N GLU A 92 -14.99 -4.57 -3.43
CA GLU A 92 -15.45 -5.96 -3.25
C GLU A 92 -15.41 -6.41 -1.79
N LEU A 93 -14.42 -5.95 -1.00
CA LEU A 93 -14.33 -6.20 0.44
C LEU A 93 -15.34 -5.36 1.26
N GLY A 94 -16.02 -4.39 0.66
CA GLY A 94 -16.95 -3.51 1.35
C GLY A 94 -16.31 -2.30 2.03
N LEU A 95 -15.03 -2.03 1.74
CA LEU A 95 -14.35 -0.83 2.25
C LEU A 95 -14.97 0.42 1.61
N ARG A 96 -14.96 1.52 2.35
CA ARG A 96 -15.50 2.83 1.90
C ARG A 96 -14.42 3.88 1.75
N ARG A 97 -13.27 3.65 2.35
CA ARG A 97 -12.14 4.58 2.37
C ARG A 97 -10.83 3.84 2.17
N LEU A 98 -9.91 4.47 1.43
CA LEU A 98 -8.55 3.99 1.27
C LEU A 98 -7.56 5.07 1.67
N PHE A 99 -6.62 4.71 2.50
CA PHE A 99 -5.49 5.51 2.90
C PHE A 99 -4.25 5.14 2.08
N VAL A 100 -3.37 6.10 1.87
CA VAL A 100 -2.01 5.89 1.38
C VAL A 100 -1.06 6.90 2.01
N LEU A 101 0.11 6.43 2.38
CA LEU A 101 1.26 7.26 2.75
C LEU A 101 2.27 7.21 1.61
N THR A 102 2.57 8.36 0.98
CA THR A 102 3.30 8.35 -0.29
C THR A 102 4.15 9.59 -0.53
N PHE A 103 5.23 9.44 -1.30
CA PHE A 103 5.94 10.55 -1.94
C PHE A 103 5.31 10.92 -3.31
N GLU A 104 4.52 10.02 -3.90
CA GLU A 104 3.99 10.12 -5.26
C GLU A 104 2.59 10.77 -5.27
N LYS A 105 2.47 11.98 -4.70
CA LYS A 105 1.18 12.71 -4.58
C LYS A 105 0.44 12.80 -5.91
N GLN A 106 1.13 13.20 -6.99
CA GLN A 106 0.50 13.38 -8.31
C GLN A 106 -0.02 12.07 -8.89
N PHE A 107 0.68 10.97 -8.65
CA PHE A 107 0.28 9.65 -9.10
C PHE A 107 -1.04 9.23 -8.43
N PHE A 108 -1.14 9.33 -7.10
CA PHE A 108 -2.34 8.95 -6.36
C PHE A 108 -3.50 9.94 -6.57
N SER A 109 -3.23 11.24 -6.78
CA SER A 109 -4.29 12.21 -7.12
C SER A 109 -5.03 11.84 -8.40
N ARG A 110 -4.38 11.21 -9.38
CA ARG A 110 -5.03 10.72 -10.61
C ARG A 110 -6.02 9.56 -10.36
N HIS A 111 -5.91 8.91 -9.21
CA HIS A 111 -6.86 7.88 -8.74
C HIS A 111 -7.93 8.42 -7.80
N GLY A 112 -8.01 9.75 -7.62
CA GLY A 112 -9.01 10.40 -6.79
C GLY A 112 -8.62 10.56 -5.32
N PHE A 113 -7.39 10.19 -4.93
CA PHE A 113 -6.91 10.44 -3.58
C PHE A 113 -6.68 11.93 -3.36
N ALA A 114 -7.14 12.44 -2.23
CA ALA A 114 -6.92 13.80 -1.76
C ALA A 114 -6.04 13.79 -0.52
N GLU A 115 -5.19 14.83 -0.39
CA GLU A 115 -4.35 15.00 0.79
C GLU A 115 -5.21 15.28 2.02
N ILE A 116 -4.82 14.69 3.14
CA ILE A 116 -5.48 14.88 4.44
C ILE A 116 -4.48 15.25 5.51
N ASP A 117 -4.98 15.94 6.53
CA ASP A 117 -4.31 16.16 7.81
C ASP A 117 -4.93 15.26 8.88
N GLY A 118 -4.10 14.74 9.80
CA GLY A 118 -4.57 13.95 10.93
C GLY A 118 -5.02 12.53 10.58
N THR A 119 -5.76 11.96 11.49
CA THR A 119 -6.22 10.55 11.46
C THR A 119 -7.75 10.52 11.49
N PRO A 120 -8.41 10.22 10.36
CA PRO A 120 -9.87 10.38 10.24
C PRO A 120 -10.61 9.13 10.77
N VAL A 121 -10.48 8.85 12.06
CA VAL A 121 -11.22 7.81 12.79
C VAL A 121 -11.73 8.34 14.13
N GLU A 122 -12.80 7.74 14.62
CA GLU A 122 -13.35 8.07 15.94
C GLU A 122 -12.39 7.67 17.06
N PRO A 123 -12.46 8.32 18.26
CA PRO A 123 -11.51 8.08 19.35
C PRO A 123 -11.48 6.64 19.87
N ASP A 124 -12.59 5.94 19.88
CA ASP A 124 -12.66 4.53 20.27
C ASP A 124 -12.03 3.59 19.26
N VAL A 125 -12.19 3.89 17.97
CA VAL A 125 -11.52 3.20 16.88
C VAL A 125 -10.01 3.43 16.95
N PHE A 126 -9.57 4.66 17.16
CA PHE A 126 -8.16 5.00 17.36
C PHE A 126 -7.56 4.20 18.53
N ALA A 127 -8.24 4.17 19.66
CA ALA A 127 -7.81 3.42 20.85
C ALA A 127 -7.73 1.90 20.59
N ALA A 128 -8.64 1.35 19.79
CA ALA A 128 -8.58 -0.06 19.38
C ALA A 128 -7.39 -0.34 18.45
N MET A 129 -7.15 0.52 17.47
CA MET A 129 -6.07 0.40 16.49
C MET A 129 -4.67 0.49 17.12
N LEU A 130 -4.52 1.20 18.26
CA LEU A 130 -3.26 1.26 19.01
C LEU A 130 -2.75 -0.11 19.50
N ARG A 131 -3.59 -1.13 19.51
CA ARG A 131 -3.22 -2.50 19.89
C ARG A 131 -2.62 -3.31 18.73
N SER A 132 -2.63 -2.76 17.52
CA SER A 132 -2.02 -3.42 16.36
C SER A 132 -0.50 -3.39 16.46
N TYR A 133 0.15 -4.49 16.04
CA TYR A 133 1.60 -4.57 15.87
C TYR A 133 2.04 -4.20 14.44
N ASP A 134 1.10 -3.93 13.54
CA ASP A 134 1.40 -3.56 12.15
C ASP A 134 1.98 -2.15 12.06
N ALA A 135 3.12 -2.01 11.39
CA ALA A 135 3.80 -0.73 11.24
C ALA A 135 2.97 0.28 10.42
N GLY A 136 2.23 -0.17 9.41
CA GLY A 136 1.34 0.68 8.61
C GLY A 136 0.18 1.24 9.44
N VAL A 137 -0.37 0.46 10.38
CA VAL A 137 -1.36 0.98 11.34
C VAL A 137 -0.75 2.08 12.19
N ALA A 138 0.46 1.92 12.71
CA ALA A 138 1.15 2.96 13.47
C ALA A 138 1.41 4.22 12.63
N GLU A 139 1.76 4.07 11.36
CA GLU A 139 1.94 5.17 10.42
C GLU A 139 0.62 5.89 10.11
N PHE A 140 -0.46 5.14 9.93
CA PHE A 140 -1.81 5.71 9.77
C PHE A 140 -2.23 6.53 11.00
N LEU A 141 -1.99 6.00 12.20
CA LEU A 141 -2.27 6.68 13.48
C LEU A 141 -1.32 7.85 13.76
N ASP A 142 -0.30 8.05 12.94
CA ASP A 142 0.69 9.12 13.07
C ASP A 142 1.47 9.08 14.40
N LEU A 143 1.77 7.89 14.88
CA LEU A 143 2.44 7.69 16.17
C LEU A 143 3.90 8.19 16.14
N ALA A 144 4.36 8.70 17.28
CA ALA A 144 5.68 9.34 17.38
C ALA A 144 6.86 8.43 16.99
N HIS A 145 6.80 7.13 17.30
CA HIS A 145 7.91 6.19 17.04
C HIS A 145 8.11 5.87 15.56
N VAL A 146 7.10 6.10 14.69
CA VAL A 146 7.21 5.89 13.24
C VAL A 146 7.46 7.18 12.44
N LYS A 147 7.52 8.34 13.10
CA LYS A 147 7.80 9.63 12.44
C LYS A 147 9.03 9.63 11.53
N PRO A 148 10.17 8.99 11.87
CA PRO A 148 11.30 8.91 10.96
C PRO A 148 10.96 8.23 9.63
N ASN A 149 10.04 7.25 9.63
CA ASN A 149 9.60 6.52 8.44
C ASN A 149 8.63 7.33 7.57
N THR A 150 7.92 8.28 8.18
CA THR A 150 6.89 9.08 7.51
C THR A 150 7.39 10.44 7.04
N LEU A 151 8.65 10.76 7.30
CA LEU A 151 9.25 12.06 6.98
C LEU A 151 9.24 12.34 5.47
N GLY A 152 8.59 13.44 5.08
CA GLY A 152 8.48 13.86 3.67
C GLY A 152 7.38 13.16 2.87
N ASN A 153 6.69 12.16 3.42
CA ASN A 153 5.50 11.58 2.82
C ASN A 153 4.29 12.50 2.99
N VAL A 154 3.37 12.41 2.05
CA VAL A 154 2.03 12.99 2.19
C VAL A 154 1.02 11.89 2.53
N ARG A 155 0.04 12.27 3.33
CA ARG A 155 -1.09 11.42 3.77
C ARG A 155 -2.25 11.70 2.84
N MET A 156 -2.79 10.68 2.21
CA MET A 156 -3.88 10.86 1.26
C MET A 156 -5.01 9.85 1.53
N LEU A 157 -6.23 10.25 1.24
CA LEU A 157 -7.44 9.45 1.42
C LEU A 157 -8.29 9.48 0.14
N LEU A 158 -8.84 8.34 -0.19
CA LEU A 158 -9.87 8.17 -1.23
C LEU A 158 -11.17 7.69 -0.57
N HIS A 159 -12.29 8.33 -0.91
CA HIS A 159 -13.64 7.81 -0.62
C HIS A 159 -14.11 7.00 -1.82
N LEU A 160 -14.51 5.75 -1.58
CA LEU A 160 -14.91 4.78 -2.60
C LEU A 160 -16.37 4.93 -3.03
#